data_7f05c55556482bda0f9217c31180b3d1
#
_entry.id   7f05c55556482bda0f9217c31180b3d1
#
_cell.length_a   1.000
_cell.length_b   1.000
_cell.length_c   1.000
_cell.angle_alpha   90.00
_cell.angle_beta   90.00
_cell.angle_gamma   90.00
#
_symmetry.space_group_name_H-M   'P 1'
#
loop_
_entity.id
_entity.type
_entity.pdbx_description
1 polymer ?
#
loop_
_entity_poly.entity_id
_entity_poly.type
_entity_poly.pdbx_seq_one_letter_code
_entity_poly.pdbx_strand_id
1 'polypeptide(L)'
;LRKDPDPLLRIPRFQIGKVGVERELETTLRGKAGTKRVEVNALGRVMREIQRKEGSKGANLKLTLDTNLQAYVRARLGNDSASAVVMDCNTGEILAICSSPAYDPNKFVRGISFDDYGTLRGDNRRPLASKTVQDAYPPGSTFKMVTMLAALEAGVINHREKIKCNGHVEVSNRKFHCWKRDGHGNVDLVKSLRESCDVYYYELAQKVGIEKIAEVARILGLGQAFDIEMSAVTSGIVPDKLWKKNARSRDWVVGDTVNTSIGQGYVLSSPLQLTVMIARIATGNVILPRLIKSINGVEDGKVPSKLNLNKNNLNLIRKALFEVTNDKRGTAYHSRVLDKRSQIIGKSGTSQVRNITAVERTLGVLDNKDLPWDQRDHALFVNYAPYDDPKIAVSVVVEHGGSGSTVAAPIARDITLQAIYRGTPPITTYPVEDRSRIFNQQRDLKKLMPITTTPSKAQT
;
A
#
# COMPACT_ATOMS: atom_id res chain seq x y z
N LEU A 1 -18.56 24.67 -14.91
CA LEU A 1 -18.04 25.89 -14.26
C LEU A 1 -18.96 26.22 -13.10
N ARG A 2 -18.60 25.84 -11.87
CA ARG A 2 -19.26 26.30 -10.65
C ARG A 2 -19.15 27.82 -10.60
N LYS A 3 -20.27 28.49 -10.29
CA LYS A 3 -20.30 29.92 -9.99
C LYS A 3 -19.59 30.13 -8.64
N ASP A 4 -18.28 30.06 -8.65
CA ASP A 4 -17.49 30.44 -7.47
C ASP A 4 -17.30 31.97 -7.53
N PRO A 5 -17.84 32.71 -6.57
CA PRO A 5 -17.75 34.17 -6.56
C PRO A 5 -16.36 34.70 -6.20
N ASP A 6 -15.38 33.81 -5.93
CA ASP A 6 -14.02 34.22 -5.49
C ASP A 6 -13.32 35.03 -6.58
N PRO A 7 -12.98 36.31 -6.31
CA PRO A 7 -12.33 37.20 -7.27
C PRO A 7 -10.97 36.67 -7.78
N LEU A 8 -10.25 35.87 -6.98
CA LEU A 8 -8.95 35.29 -7.37
C LEU A 8 -9.09 34.39 -8.62
N LEU A 9 -10.17 33.63 -8.74
CA LEU A 9 -10.42 32.77 -9.90
C LEU A 9 -10.69 33.52 -11.21
N ARG A 10 -10.89 34.84 -11.14
CA ARG A 10 -11.06 35.72 -12.32
C ARG A 10 -9.72 36.26 -12.83
N ILE A 11 -8.64 36.07 -12.07
CA ILE A 11 -7.30 36.51 -12.48
C ILE A 11 -6.78 35.56 -13.57
N PRO A 12 -6.42 36.12 -14.76
CA PRO A 12 -5.86 35.30 -15.83
C PRO A 12 -4.62 34.52 -15.37
N ARG A 13 -4.59 33.23 -15.70
CA ARG A 13 -3.48 32.30 -15.31
C ARG A 13 -3.36 32.04 -13.80
N PHE A 14 -4.36 32.35 -13.00
CA PHE A 14 -4.38 31.94 -11.60
C PHE A 14 -4.37 30.41 -11.52
N GLN A 15 -3.43 29.86 -10.77
CA GLN A 15 -3.29 28.40 -10.64
C GLN A 15 -4.21 27.85 -9.55
N ILE A 16 -4.86 26.73 -9.84
CA ILE A 16 -5.75 26.01 -8.91
C ILE A 16 -5.34 24.55 -8.82
N GLY A 17 -5.51 23.97 -7.65
CA GLY A 17 -5.31 22.55 -7.43
C GLY A 17 -6.27 21.69 -8.25
N LYS A 18 -5.76 20.70 -9.00
CA LYS A 18 -6.54 19.79 -9.85
C LYS A 18 -6.59 18.37 -9.32
N VAL A 19 -5.54 17.92 -8.65
CA VAL A 19 -5.38 16.56 -8.13
C VAL A 19 -4.66 16.57 -6.79
N GLY A 20 -4.80 15.49 -6.00
CA GLY A 20 -4.06 15.27 -4.76
C GLY A 20 -4.28 16.35 -3.72
N VAL A 21 -3.26 16.59 -2.92
CA VAL A 21 -3.27 17.56 -1.81
C VAL A 21 -3.66 18.97 -2.27
N GLU A 22 -3.20 19.42 -3.42
CA GLU A 22 -3.51 20.73 -3.95
C GLU A 22 -5.01 20.90 -4.26
N ARG A 23 -5.67 19.84 -4.72
CA ARG A 23 -7.12 19.85 -4.97
C ARG A 23 -7.91 19.79 -3.67
N GLU A 24 -7.56 18.87 -2.79
CA GLU A 24 -8.31 18.62 -1.56
C GLU A 24 -8.21 19.82 -0.58
N LEU A 25 -7.07 20.52 -0.57
CA LEU A 25 -6.84 21.69 0.27
C LEU A 25 -6.83 23.01 -0.51
N GLU A 26 -7.39 23.04 -1.71
CA GLU A 26 -7.32 24.18 -2.62
C GLU A 26 -7.81 25.49 -1.97
N THR A 27 -8.94 25.48 -1.27
CA THR A 27 -9.47 26.65 -0.56
C THR A 27 -8.59 27.14 0.58
N THR A 28 -7.88 26.23 1.23
CA THR A 28 -6.91 26.52 2.30
C THR A 28 -5.64 27.13 1.75
N LEU A 29 -5.17 26.63 0.61
CA LEU A 29 -3.95 27.05 -0.05
C LEU A 29 -4.11 28.35 -0.85
N ARG A 30 -5.31 28.62 -1.37
CA ARG A 30 -5.61 29.77 -2.23
C ARG A 30 -5.48 31.13 -1.53
N GLY A 31 -5.83 31.21 -0.26
CA GLY A 31 -5.97 32.47 0.49
C GLY A 31 -7.24 33.25 0.11
N LYS A 32 -7.25 34.53 0.40
CA LYS A 32 -8.41 35.42 0.13
C LYS A 32 -7.97 36.67 -0.59
N ALA A 33 -8.73 37.09 -1.61
CA ALA A 33 -8.46 38.33 -2.35
C ALA A 33 -8.63 39.55 -1.46
N GLY A 34 -7.73 40.53 -1.62
CA GLY A 34 -7.95 41.89 -1.15
C GLY A 34 -8.91 42.66 -2.07
N THR A 35 -9.44 43.74 -1.57
CA THR A 35 -10.30 44.67 -2.33
C THR A 35 -9.80 46.08 -2.15
N LYS A 36 -9.82 46.82 -3.29
CA LYS A 36 -9.49 48.26 -3.33
C LYS A 36 -10.63 49.03 -3.93
N ARG A 37 -11.16 49.98 -3.18
CA ARG A 37 -12.20 50.84 -3.63
C ARG A 37 -11.57 52.21 -3.95
N VAL A 38 -11.73 52.67 -5.18
CA VAL A 38 -11.13 53.89 -5.67
C VAL A 38 -12.21 54.80 -6.24
N GLU A 39 -12.02 56.10 -6.06
CA GLU A 39 -12.81 57.10 -6.77
C GLU A 39 -12.13 57.38 -8.10
N VAL A 40 -12.90 57.40 -9.18
CA VAL A 40 -12.41 57.69 -10.53
C VAL A 40 -13.15 58.90 -11.11
N ASN A 41 -12.48 59.70 -11.94
CA ASN A 41 -13.11 60.77 -12.69
C ASN A 41 -13.86 60.23 -13.92
N ALA A 42 -14.51 61.10 -14.67
CA ALA A 42 -15.31 60.74 -15.87
C ALA A 42 -14.47 60.04 -16.97
N LEU A 43 -13.17 60.14 -16.95
CA LEU A 43 -12.22 59.46 -17.86
C LEU A 43 -11.64 58.17 -17.31
N GLY A 44 -12.13 57.71 -16.16
CA GLY A 44 -11.68 56.45 -15.53
C GLY A 44 -10.32 56.60 -14.79
N ARG A 45 -9.76 57.78 -14.63
CA ARG A 45 -8.50 58.01 -13.88
C ARG A 45 -8.79 57.97 -12.39
N VAL A 46 -7.94 57.23 -11.63
CA VAL A 46 -8.04 57.13 -10.18
C VAL A 46 -7.71 58.48 -9.56
N MET A 47 -8.65 59.02 -8.79
CA MET A 47 -8.48 60.28 -8.06
C MET A 47 -8.00 60.09 -6.64
N ARG A 48 -8.58 59.14 -5.92
CA ARG A 48 -8.16 58.77 -4.58
C ARG A 48 -8.62 57.36 -4.23
N GLU A 49 -7.91 56.77 -3.26
CA GLU A 49 -8.32 55.51 -2.63
C GLU A 49 -9.29 55.82 -1.49
N ILE A 50 -10.48 55.20 -1.55
CA ILE A 50 -11.54 55.38 -0.56
C ILE A 50 -11.40 54.36 0.55
N GLN A 51 -11.09 53.12 0.19
CA GLN A 51 -11.00 52.00 1.10
C GLN A 51 -10.08 50.91 0.53
N ARG A 52 -9.30 50.29 1.41
CA ARG A 52 -8.48 49.13 1.08
C ARG A 52 -8.67 48.06 2.14
N LYS A 53 -8.91 46.86 1.68
CA LYS A 53 -8.89 45.63 2.49
C LYS A 53 -7.82 44.75 1.91
N GLU A 54 -6.79 44.49 2.69
CA GLU A 54 -5.69 43.63 2.28
C GLU A 54 -6.16 42.21 2.12
N GLY A 55 -5.57 41.49 1.15
CA GLY A 55 -5.76 40.04 0.99
C GLY A 55 -5.06 39.27 2.10
N SER A 56 -5.47 38.05 2.30
CA SER A 56 -4.76 37.13 3.21
C SER A 56 -4.10 36.02 2.39
N LYS A 57 -2.85 35.72 2.74
CA LYS A 57 -2.11 34.57 2.16
C LYS A 57 -2.82 33.26 2.48
N GLY A 58 -2.68 32.29 1.59
CA GLY A 58 -3.05 30.91 1.86
C GLY A 58 -2.19 30.31 2.98
N ALA A 59 -2.63 29.19 3.50
CA ALA A 59 -1.92 28.50 4.58
C ALA A 59 -0.59 27.88 4.12
N ASN A 60 0.39 27.89 5.01
CA ASN A 60 1.61 27.11 4.84
C ASN A 60 1.33 25.67 5.21
N LEU A 61 1.57 24.74 4.28
CA LEU A 61 1.34 23.34 4.45
C LEU A 61 2.66 22.58 4.55
N LYS A 62 2.83 21.78 5.59
CA LYS A 62 3.95 20.83 5.73
C LYS A 62 3.41 19.42 5.59
N LEU A 63 3.94 18.68 4.62
CA LEU A 63 3.60 17.26 4.41
C LEU A 63 4.47 16.33 5.26
N THR A 64 4.03 15.09 5.44
CA THR A 64 4.79 14.04 6.12
C THR A 64 5.83 13.38 5.22
N LEU A 65 5.78 13.65 3.90
CA LEU A 65 6.64 13.02 2.91
C LEU A 65 8.11 13.37 3.12
N ASP A 66 8.96 12.36 3.13
CA ASP A 66 10.42 12.48 3.00
C ASP A 66 10.78 12.45 1.50
N THR A 67 11.21 13.59 0.97
CA THR A 67 11.50 13.73 -0.46
C THR A 67 12.64 12.84 -0.94
N ASN A 68 13.65 12.56 -0.08
CA ASN A 68 14.75 11.66 -0.42
C ASN A 68 14.28 10.21 -0.49
N LEU A 69 13.46 9.81 0.48
CA LEU A 69 12.84 8.49 0.48
C LEU A 69 11.88 8.32 -0.71
N GLN A 70 11.06 9.34 -1.02
CA GLN A 70 10.16 9.35 -2.17
C GLN A 70 10.94 9.15 -3.48
N ALA A 71 12.07 9.87 -3.65
CA ALA A 71 12.93 9.74 -4.82
C ALA A 71 13.57 8.34 -4.91
N TYR A 72 14.03 7.79 -3.78
CA TYR A 72 14.57 6.44 -3.74
C TYR A 72 13.53 5.40 -4.11
N VAL A 73 12.33 5.49 -3.52
CA VAL A 73 11.23 4.55 -3.82
C VAL A 73 10.89 4.57 -5.30
N ARG A 74 10.76 5.76 -5.89
CA ARG A 74 10.52 5.91 -7.34
C ARG A 74 11.61 5.24 -8.17
N ALA A 75 12.89 5.51 -7.86
CA ALA A 75 14.01 4.90 -8.56
C ALA A 75 14.02 3.37 -8.39
N ARG A 76 13.69 2.87 -7.19
CA ARG A 76 13.67 1.43 -6.89
C ARG A 76 12.53 0.68 -7.56
N LEU A 77 11.38 1.30 -7.77
CA LEU A 77 10.28 0.74 -8.56
C LEU A 77 10.62 0.72 -10.06
N GLY A 78 11.47 1.64 -10.52
CA GLY A 78 11.90 1.72 -11.92
C GLY A 78 10.72 1.96 -12.87
N ASN A 79 10.70 1.19 -13.97
CA ASN A 79 9.65 1.25 -14.99
C ASN A 79 8.61 0.13 -14.88
N ASP A 80 8.65 -0.67 -13.82
CA ASP A 80 7.64 -1.68 -13.59
C ASP A 80 6.27 -1.03 -13.32
N SER A 81 5.19 -1.70 -13.69
CA SER A 81 3.86 -1.30 -13.25
C SER A 81 3.71 -1.66 -11.77
N ALA A 82 4.02 -0.72 -10.89
CA ALA A 82 4.18 -1.01 -9.48
C ALA A 82 3.75 0.16 -8.58
N SER A 83 3.58 -0.13 -7.31
CA SER A 83 3.28 0.85 -6.27
C SER A 83 3.95 0.48 -4.95
N ALA A 84 4.28 1.50 -4.17
CA ALA A 84 4.77 1.33 -2.81
C ALA A 84 4.24 2.43 -1.89
N VAL A 85 3.90 2.04 -0.66
CA VAL A 85 3.55 2.94 0.43
C VAL A 85 4.46 2.67 1.60
N VAL A 86 5.05 3.73 2.15
CA VAL A 86 5.92 3.69 3.34
C VAL A 86 5.29 4.57 4.41
N MET A 87 5.07 4.01 5.59
CA MET A 87 4.37 4.69 6.68
C MET A 87 5.09 4.47 8.01
N ASP A 88 5.12 5.49 8.85
CA ASP A 88 5.51 5.36 10.25
C ASP A 88 4.46 4.57 11.01
N CYS A 89 4.88 3.48 11.67
CA CYS A 89 3.99 2.56 12.40
C CYS A 89 3.29 3.20 13.60
N ASN A 90 3.85 4.25 14.17
CA ASN A 90 3.37 4.84 15.43
C ASN A 90 2.50 6.07 15.20
N THR A 91 2.82 6.87 14.20
CA THR A 91 2.15 8.14 13.93
C THR A 91 1.15 8.08 12.77
N GLY A 92 1.27 7.07 11.89
CA GLY A 92 0.52 6.98 10.65
C GLY A 92 1.01 7.96 9.56
N GLU A 93 2.11 8.67 9.78
CA GLU A 93 2.71 9.56 8.79
C GLU A 93 3.13 8.77 7.54
N ILE A 94 2.59 9.14 6.38
CA ILE A 94 3.01 8.59 5.10
C ILE A 94 4.33 9.25 4.71
N LEU A 95 5.42 8.48 4.75
CA LEU A 95 6.77 8.96 4.47
C LEU A 95 7.10 8.92 2.97
N ALA A 96 6.53 7.96 2.25
CA ALA A 96 6.59 7.89 0.80
C ALA A 96 5.36 7.17 0.25
N ILE A 97 4.89 7.62 -0.92
CA ILE A 97 3.74 7.05 -1.63
C ILE A 97 3.98 7.18 -3.14
N CYS A 98 4.29 6.06 -3.79
CA CYS A 98 4.74 6.05 -5.19
C CYS A 98 3.95 5.07 -6.05
N SER A 99 3.58 5.52 -7.24
CA SER A 99 3.09 4.70 -8.35
C SER A 99 4.06 4.77 -9.51
N SER A 100 4.32 3.66 -10.19
CA SER A 100 5.19 3.55 -11.35
C SER A 100 4.46 2.83 -12.50
N PRO A 101 4.76 3.18 -13.77
CA PRO A 101 5.48 4.38 -14.18
C PRO A 101 4.74 5.65 -13.74
N ALA A 102 5.48 6.74 -13.56
CA ALA A 102 4.92 8.05 -13.22
C ALA A 102 5.00 8.99 -14.42
N TYR A 103 4.25 10.08 -14.37
CA TYR A 103 4.31 11.17 -15.36
C TYR A 103 4.89 12.44 -14.74
N ASP A 104 5.37 13.35 -15.58
CA ASP A 104 5.78 14.69 -15.16
C ASP A 104 4.55 15.61 -15.03
N PRO A 105 4.15 16.03 -13.80
CA PRO A 105 3.00 16.90 -13.60
C PRO A 105 3.19 18.30 -14.21
N ASN A 106 4.44 18.75 -14.40
CA ASN A 106 4.72 20.06 -15.02
C ASN A 106 4.22 20.17 -16.45
N LYS A 107 4.14 19.04 -17.18
CA LYS A 107 3.56 19.03 -18.52
C LYS A 107 2.08 19.47 -18.55
N PHE A 108 1.36 19.34 -17.42
CA PHE A 108 -0.05 19.72 -17.31
C PHE A 108 -0.27 21.18 -16.91
N VAL A 109 0.73 21.83 -16.30
CA VAL A 109 0.61 23.22 -15.78
C VAL A 109 0.28 24.24 -16.89
N ARG A 110 0.87 24.06 -18.07
CA ARG A 110 0.67 24.96 -19.23
C ARG A 110 -0.18 24.36 -20.33
N GLY A 111 -0.76 23.21 -20.08
CA GLY A 111 -1.44 22.38 -21.08
C GLY A 111 -0.50 21.32 -21.66
N ILE A 112 -0.95 20.08 -21.68
CA ILE A 112 -0.24 18.95 -22.28
C ILE A 112 -0.63 18.82 -23.75
N SER A 113 0.30 18.43 -24.63
CA SER A 113 0.01 18.13 -26.03
C SER A 113 -0.92 16.91 -26.17
N PHE A 114 -1.70 16.84 -27.26
CA PHE A 114 -2.53 15.68 -27.55
C PHE A 114 -1.71 14.40 -27.67
N ASP A 115 -0.52 14.46 -28.27
CA ASP A 115 0.37 13.32 -28.48
C ASP A 115 0.96 12.82 -27.15
N ASP A 116 1.48 13.72 -26.30
CA ASP A 116 1.99 13.37 -24.97
C ASP A 116 0.87 12.76 -24.12
N TYR A 117 -0.33 13.35 -24.12
CA TYR A 117 -1.47 12.82 -23.37
C TYR A 117 -1.94 11.47 -23.92
N GLY A 118 -1.99 11.34 -25.26
CA GLY A 118 -2.30 10.08 -25.93
C GLY A 118 -1.35 8.95 -25.57
N THR A 119 -0.05 9.24 -25.53
CA THR A 119 0.99 8.30 -25.09
C THR A 119 0.77 7.85 -23.65
N LEU A 120 0.54 8.79 -22.70
CA LEU A 120 0.30 8.45 -21.30
C LEU A 120 -1.00 7.64 -21.10
N ARG A 121 -2.05 7.96 -21.87
CA ARG A 121 -3.34 7.27 -21.81
C ARG A 121 -3.30 5.88 -22.44
N GLY A 122 -2.49 5.70 -23.48
CA GLY A 122 -2.34 4.44 -24.21
C GLY A 122 -1.39 3.45 -23.55
N ASP A 123 -0.60 3.83 -22.54
CA ASP A 123 0.31 2.94 -21.84
C ASP A 123 -0.48 1.98 -20.94
N ASN A 124 -0.42 0.68 -21.22
CA ASN A 124 -1.07 -0.39 -20.45
C ASN A 124 -0.63 -0.42 -18.97
N ARG A 125 0.53 0.17 -18.64
CA ARG A 125 1.03 0.29 -17.27
C ARG A 125 0.38 1.45 -16.50
N ARG A 126 -0.54 2.20 -17.13
CA ARG A 126 -1.42 3.22 -16.54
C ARG A 126 -0.67 4.28 -15.70
N PRO A 127 0.25 5.07 -16.30
CA PRO A 127 1.04 6.08 -15.58
C PRO A 127 0.19 7.19 -14.93
N LEU A 128 -1.02 7.43 -15.42
CA LEU A 128 -1.95 8.45 -14.88
C LEU A 128 -2.71 7.99 -13.63
N ALA A 129 -2.67 6.67 -13.30
CA ALA A 129 -3.37 6.12 -12.14
C ALA A 129 -2.53 6.22 -10.87
N SER A 130 -3.13 6.65 -9.76
CA SER A 130 -2.53 6.53 -8.43
C SER A 130 -2.78 5.13 -7.86
N LYS A 131 -1.96 4.16 -8.28
CA LYS A 131 -2.11 2.74 -7.91
C LYS A 131 -2.11 2.49 -6.41
N THR A 132 -1.52 3.40 -5.64
CA THR A 132 -1.38 3.28 -4.18
C THR A 132 -2.71 3.42 -3.44
N VAL A 133 -3.65 4.22 -3.98
CA VAL A 133 -4.90 4.59 -3.29
C VAL A 133 -6.15 4.39 -4.13
N GLN A 134 -6.05 4.46 -5.46
CA GLN A 134 -7.21 4.31 -6.37
C GLN A 134 -7.46 2.87 -6.77
N ASP A 135 -6.39 2.10 -6.97
CA ASP A 135 -6.49 0.71 -7.37
C ASP A 135 -6.61 -0.22 -6.15
N ALA A 136 -7.34 -1.30 -6.34
CA ALA A 136 -7.49 -2.34 -5.34
C ALA A 136 -7.20 -3.70 -5.99
N TYR A 137 -6.36 -4.49 -5.33
CA TYR A 137 -5.88 -5.80 -5.78
C TYR A 137 -6.36 -6.89 -4.83
N PRO A 138 -6.57 -8.12 -5.31
CA PRO A 138 -6.69 -9.25 -4.42
C PRO A 138 -5.44 -9.34 -3.55
N PRO A 139 -5.54 -9.31 -2.22
CA PRO A 139 -4.36 -9.29 -1.34
C PRO A 139 -3.55 -10.60 -1.34
N GLY A 140 -4.12 -11.67 -1.88
CA GLY A 140 -3.48 -12.97 -1.90
C GLY A 140 -3.07 -13.44 -0.51
N SER A 141 -1.96 -14.16 -0.41
CA SER A 141 -1.47 -14.72 0.86
C SER A 141 -1.15 -13.70 1.95
N THR A 142 -1.16 -12.38 1.67
CA THR A 142 -1.05 -11.36 2.74
C THR A 142 -2.31 -11.32 3.60
N PHE A 143 -3.46 -11.75 3.08
CA PHE A 143 -4.72 -11.83 3.82
C PHE A 143 -4.76 -12.99 4.83
N LYS A 144 -3.87 -13.98 4.71
CA LYS A 144 -3.80 -15.12 5.64
C LYS A 144 -3.58 -14.69 7.10
N MET A 145 -2.93 -13.55 7.33
CA MET A 145 -2.79 -12.95 8.66
C MET A 145 -4.17 -12.60 9.26
N VAL A 146 -5.07 -12.07 8.44
CA VAL A 146 -6.43 -11.71 8.84
C VAL A 146 -7.22 -12.95 9.23
N THR A 147 -7.22 -13.96 8.35
CA THR A 147 -7.92 -15.23 8.59
C THR A 147 -7.42 -15.95 9.84
N MET A 148 -6.09 -15.97 10.03
CA MET A 148 -5.47 -16.55 11.22
C MET A 148 -5.90 -15.81 12.49
N LEU A 149 -5.83 -14.49 12.46
CA LEU A 149 -6.22 -13.67 13.61
C LEU A 149 -7.71 -13.83 13.93
N ALA A 150 -8.57 -13.89 12.91
CA ALA A 150 -10.00 -14.15 13.09
C ALA A 150 -10.28 -15.49 13.78
N ALA A 151 -9.50 -16.53 13.42
CA ALA A 151 -9.64 -17.85 14.02
C ALA A 151 -9.17 -17.87 15.49
N LEU A 152 -8.08 -17.18 15.79
CA LEU A 152 -7.60 -17.04 17.17
C LEU A 152 -8.55 -16.22 18.04
N GLU A 153 -9.10 -15.12 17.51
CA GLU A 153 -10.10 -14.29 18.23
C GLU A 153 -11.43 -15.02 18.45
N ALA A 154 -11.80 -15.91 17.52
CA ALA A 154 -12.99 -16.77 17.66
C ALA A 154 -12.75 -17.97 18.59
N GLY A 155 -11.50 -18.25 19.00
CA GLY A 155 -11.15 -19.41 19.82
C GLY A 155 -11.36 -20.77 19.14
N VAL A 156 -11.49 -20.81 17.80
CA VAL A 156 -11.75 -22.03 17.05
C VAL A 156 -10.49 -22.83 16.73
N ILE A 157 -9.32 -22.28 17.04
CA ILE A 157 -8.02 -22.94 16.91
C ILE A 157 -7.08 -22.49 18.01
N ASN A 158 -6.18 -23.40 18.42
CA ASN A 158 -5.05 -23.07 19.28
C ASN A 158 -3.73 -23.23 18.50
N HIS A 159 -2.67 -22.62 19.00
CA HIS A 159 -1.37 -22.57 18.34
C HIS A 159 -0.68 -23.95 18.19
N ARG A 160 -1.13 -25.00 18.89
CA ARG A 160 -0.57 -26.37 18.86
C ARG A 160 -1.33 -27.27 17.90
N GLU A 161 -2.53 -26.88 17.48
CA GLU A 161 -3.35 -27.68 16.57
C GLU A 161 -2.68 -27.78 15.20
N LYS A 162 -2.66 -29.00 14.65
CA LYS A 162 -2.05 -29.30 13.36
C LYS A 162 -3.12 -29.72 12.36
N ILE A 163 -3.04 -29.18 11.17
CA ILE A 163 -3.87 -29.55 10.01
C ILE A 163 -2.96 -30.24 8.99
N LYS A 164 -3.41 -31.37 8.45
CA LYS A 164 -2.67 -32.10 7.43
C LYS A 164 -2.91 -31.54 6.05
N CYS A 165 -1.85 -31.13 5.35
CA CYS A 165 -1.90 -30.66 3.98
C CYS A 165 -1.35 -31.72 3.02
N ASN A 166 -2.23 -32.31 2.21
CA ASN A 166 -1.88 -33.28 1.16
C ASN A 166 -1.89 -32.63 -0.25
N GLY A 167 -1.72 -31.29 -0.34
CA GLY A 167 -1.72 -30.55 -1.60
C GLY A 167 -3.08 -30.01 -2.04
N HIS A 168 -4.17 -30.47 -1.47
CA HIS A 168 -5.54 -29.95 -1.73
C HIS A 168 -6.49 -30.30 -0.59
N VAL A 169 -7.66 -29.67 -0.61
CA VAL A 169 -8.84 -30.02 0.20
C VAL A 169 -10.07 -30.04 -0.70
N GLU A 170 -11.01 -30.93 -0.41
CA GLU A 170 -12.31 -30.99 -1.09
C GLU A 170 -13.38 -30.28 -0.26
N VAL A 171 -14.06 -29.33 -0.89
CA VAL A 171 -15.16 -28.58 -0.28
C VAL A 171 -16.32 -28.55 -1.27
N SER A 172 -17.48 -29.07 -0.87
CA SER A 172 -18.70 -29.12 -1.71
C SER A 172 -18.42 -29.66 -3.14
N ASN A 173 -17.77 -30.80 -3.23
CA ASN A 173 -17.43 -31.52 -4.50
C ASN A 173 -16.44 -30.73 -5.41
N ARG A 174 -15.72 -29.73 -4.86
CA ARG A 174 -14.70 -28.98 -5.57
C ARG A 174 -13.35 -29.08 -4.87
N LYS A 175 -12.28 -29.32 -5.64
CA LYS A 175 -10.92 -29.33 -5.13
C LYS A 175 -10.33 -27.92 -5.07
N PHE A 176 -9.85 -27.55 -3.88
CA PHE A 176 -9.09 -26.33 -3.63
C PHE A 176 -7.63 -26.72 -3.40
N HIS A 177 -6.75 -26.28 -4.30
CA HIS A 177 -5.35 -26.71 -4.32
C HIS A 177 -4.45 -25.79 -3.50
N CYS A 178 -3.46 -26.39 -2.85
CA CYS A 178 -2.31 -25.67 -2.30
C CYS A 178 -1.34 -25.33 -3.42
N TRP A 179 -0.56 -24.25 -3.24
CA TRP A 179 0.52 -23.93 -4.18
C TRP A 179 1.59 -25.04 -4.22
N LYS A 180 1.85 -25.71 -3.09
CA LYS A 180 2.71 -26.90 -3.01
C LYS A 180 1.92 -28.16 -3.32
N ARG A 181 2.14 -28.72 -4.50
CA ARG A 181 1.35 -29.86 -5.03
C ARG A 181 1.40 -31.10 -4.14
N ASP A 182 2.58 -31.45 -3.63
CA ASP A 182 2.80 -32.61 -2.75
C ASP A 182 2.37 -32.34 -1.30
N GLY A 183 1.85 -31.14 -1.04
CA GLY A 183 1.43 -30.71 0.29
C GLY A 183 2.58 -30.36 1.23
N HIS A 184 2.20 -29.87 2.41
CA HIS A 184 3.12 -29.43 3.46
C HIS A 184 3.23 -30.43 4.62
N GLY A 185 2.48 -31.56 4.54
CA GLY A 185 2.37 -32.52 5.64
C GLY A 185 1.61 -31.92 6.82
N ASN A 186 2.05 -32.21 8.05
CA ASN A 186 1.45 -31.62 9.25
C ASN A 186 1.88 -30.16 9.40
N VAL A 187 0.91 -29.27 9.49
CA VAL A 187 1.06 -27.82 9.50
C VAL A 187 0.43 -27.26 10.77
N ASP A 188 1.23 -26.60 11.62
CA ASP A 188 0.76 -25.78 12.73
C ASP A 188 0.63 -24.31 12.31
N LEU A 189 0.18 -23.45 13.23
CA LEU A 189 -0.03 -22.03 13.02
C LEU A 189 1.22 -21.33 12.43
N VAL A 190 2.37 -21.51 13.04
CA VAL A 190 3.62 -20.83 12.63
C VAL A 190 4.05 -21.31 11.25
N LYS A 191 4.07 -22.61 11.02
CA LYS A 191 4.42 -23.23 9.74
C LYS A 191 3.46 -22.78 8.65
N SER A 192 2.16 -22.59 8.96
CA SER A 192 1.15 -22.19 7.97
C SER A 192 1.44 -20.82 7.35
N LEU A 193 1.87 -19.83 8.16
CA LEU A 193 2.27 -18.51 7.68
C LEU A 193 3.67 -18.55 7.05
N ARG A 194 4.63 -19.22 7.71
CA ARG A 194 6.02 -19.32 7.25
C ARG A 194 6.12 -19.89 5.84
N GLU A 195 5.45 -21.02 5.60
CA GLU A 195 5.45 -21.73 4.32
C GLU A 195 4.25 -21.40 3.45
N SER A 196 3.38 -20.50 3.92
CA SER A 196 2.18 -20.02 3.19
C SER A 196 1.24 -21.13 2.72
N CYS A 197 0.96 -22.13 3.56
CA CYS A 197 0.11 -23.27 3.23
C CYS A 197 -1.34 -22.85 2.99
N ASP A 198 -1.90 -23.04 1.78
CA ASP A 198 -3.29 -22.67 1.49
C ASP A 198 -4.32 -23.58 2.17
N VAL A 199 -4.07 -24.89 2.17
CA VAL A 199 -4.99 -25.89 2.76
C VAL A 199 -5.27 -25.58 4.23
N TYR A 200 -4.27 -25.14 5.00
CA TYR A 200 -4.47 -24.76 6.39
C TYR A 200 -5.54 -23.67 6.54
N TYR A 201 -5.54 -22.69 5.65
CA TYR A 201 -6.50 -21.58 5.67
C TYR A 201 -7.86 -21.96 5.12
N TYR A 202 -7.93 -22.89 4.16
CA TYR A 202 -9.18 -23.42 3.67
C TYR A 202 -9.96 -24.17 4.76
N GLU A 203 -9.27 -25.00 5.54
CA GLU A 203 -9.84 -25.70 6.69
C GLU A 203 -10.23 -24.72 7.81
N LEU A 204 -9.35 -23.77 8.09
CA LEU A 204 -9.56 -22.76 9.12
C LEU A 204 -10.79 -21.89 8.83
N ALA A 205 -10.95 -21.47 7.57
CA ALA A 205 -12.05 -20.64 7.12
C ALA A 205 -13.42 -21.28 7.31
N GLN A 206 -13.51 -22.60 7.12
CA GLN A 206 -14.75 -23.34 7.34
C GLN A 206 -15.15 -23.38 8.81
N LYS A 207 -14.16 -23.37 9.73
CA LYS A 207 -14.40 -23.31 11.18
C LYS A 207 -14.79 -21.91 11.64
N VAL A 208 -14.17 -20.86 11.08
CA VAL A 208 -14.33 -19.45 11.50
C VAL A 208 -15.56 -18.80 10.88
N GLY A 209 -15.80 -19.05 9.59
CA GLY A 209 -16.83 -18.35 8.82
C GLY A 209 -16.46 -16.96 8.36
N ILE A 210 -17.17 -16.47 7.33
CA ILE A 210 -16.82 -15.21 6.65
C ILE A 210 -17.07 -13.98 7.53
N GLU A 211 -18.11 -14.01 8.38
CA GLU A 211 -18.49 -12.83 9.17
C GLU A 211 -17.36 -12.42 10.12
N LYS A 212 -16.75 -13.39 10.83
CA LYS A 212 -15.62 -13.09 11.73
C LYS A 212 -14.35 -12.70 10.98
N ILE A 213 -14.11 -13.30 9.81
CA ILE A 213 -12.99 -12.90 8.94
C ILE A 213 -13.18 -11.45 8.47
N ALA A 214 -14.39 -11.08 8.04
CA ALA A 214 -14.70 -9.73 7.59
C ALA A 214 -14.63 -8.70 8.75
N GLU A 215 -15.10 -9.05 9.94
CA GLU A 215 -14.97 -8.22 11.15
C GLU A 215 -13.51 -7.87 11.43
N VAL A 216 -12.64 -8.90 11.51
CA VAL A 216 -11.21 -8.68 11.78
C VAL A 216 -10.51 -7.94 10.64
N ALA A 217 -10.88 -8.19 9.38
CA ALA A 217 -10.37 -7.44 8.25
C ALA A 217 -10.65 -5.94 8.40
N ARG A 218 -11.86 -5.55 8.79
CA ARG A 218 -12.25 -4.15 9.03
C ARG A 218 -11.52 -3.55 10.24
N ILE A 219 -11.34 -4.28 11.33
CA ILE A 219 -10.53 -3.84 12.49
C ILE A 219 -9.10 -3.56 12.05
N LEU A 220 -8.55 -4.33 11.12
CA LEU A 220 -7.21 -4.13 10.58
C LEU A 220 -7.13 -3.05 9.50
N GLY A 221 -8.24 -2.40 9.12
CA GLY A 221 -8.26 -1.25 8.20
C GLY A 221 -8.56 -1.59 6.74
N LEU A 222 -8.98 -2.81 6.45
CA LEU A 222 -9.43 -3.18 5.11
C LEU A 222 -10.91 -2.83 4.91
N GLY A 223 -11.32 -2.61 3.66
CA GLY A 223 -12.72 -2.36 3.33
C GLY A 223 -13.23 -0.96 3.66
N GLN A 224 -12.34 0.02 3.87
CA GLN A 224 -12.69 1.41 4.16
C GLN A 224 -11.82 2.39 3.35
N ALA A 225 -12.41 3.47 2.86
CA ALA A 225 -11.66 4.59 2.33
C ALA A 225 -11.09 5.40 3.48
N PHE A 226 -9.79 5.65 3.48
CA PHE A 226 -9.15 6.53 4.45
C PHE A 226 -9.32 7.98 4.01
N ASP A 227 -9.65 8.84 4.98
CA ASP A 227 -9.69 10.28 4.79
C ASP A 227 -8.25 10.82 4.82
N ILE A 228 -7.66 10.84 3.65
CA ILE A 228 -6.34 11.44 3.36
C ILE A 228 -6.51 12.41 2.20
N GLU A 229 -5.62 13.40 2.13
CA GLU A 229 -5.70 14.50 1.15
C GLU A 229 -5.25 14.01 -0.25
N MET A 230 -5.88 12.94 -0.73
CA MET A 230 -5.69 12.37 -2.07
C MET A 230 -7.04 12.06 -2.73
N SER A 231 -7.10 12.29 -4.04
CA SER A 231 -8.33 12.09 -4.80
C SER A 231 -8.63 10.62 -5.08
N ALA A 232 -9.91 10.25 -5.02
CA ALA A 232 -10.42 8.93 -5.41
C ALA A 232 -9.83 7.76 -4.62
N VAL A 233 -9.69 7.92 -3.31
CA VAL A 233 -9.25 6.85 -2.41
C VAL A 233 -10.30 5.74 -2.39
N THR A 234 -9.90 4.53 -2.80
CA THR A 234 -10.81 3.37 -2.84
C THR A 234 -11.05 2.80 -1.45
N SER A 235 -12.29 2.34 -1.21
CA SER A 235 -12.61 1.54 -0.02
C SER A 235 -12.13 0.09 -0.13
N GLY A 236 -11.73 -0.39 -1.33
CA GLY A 236 -11.56 -1.81 -1.54
C GLY A 236 -12.85 -2.60 -1.30
N ILE A 237 -12.72 -3.91 -1.10
CA ILE A 237 -13.86 -4.80 -0.81
C ILE A 237 -13.46 -5.78 0.29
N VAL A 238 -14.16 -5.76 1.41
CA VAL A 238 -14.18 -6.84 2.40
C VAL A 238 -15.54 -7.52 2.30
N PRO A 239 -15.62 -8.66 1.60
CA PRO A 239 -16.88 -9.32 1.32
C PRO A 239 -17.41 -10.03 2.57
N ASP A 240 -18.73 -10.00 2.74
CA ASP A 240 -19.51 -10.81 3.68
C ASP A 240 -20.82 -11.25 3.00
N LYS A 241 -21.68 -11.97 3.72
CA LYS A 241 -22.96 -12.48 3.17
C LYS A 241 -23.84 -11.33 2.68
N LEU A 242 -23.95 -10.26 3.48
CA LEU A 242 -24.79 -9.11 3.15
C LEU A 242 -24.24 -8.36 1.92
N TRP A 243 -22.93 -8.14 1.87
CA TRP A 243 -22.29 -7.53 0.71
C TRP A 243 -22.57 -8.31 -0.57
N LYS A 244 -22.40 -9.65 -0.56
CA LYS A 244 -22.65 -10.45 -1.76
C LYS A 244 -24.11 -10.43 -2.20
N LYS A 245 -25.04 -10.47 -1.24
CA LYS A 245 -26.48 -10.35 -1.53
C LYS A 245 -26.79 -9.03 -2.23
N ASN A 246 -26.26 -7.92 -1.70
CA ASN A 246 -26.51 -6.57 -2.23
C ASN A 246 -25.78 -6.32 -3.55
N ALA A 247 -24.50 -6.69 -3.65
CA ALA A 247 -23.65 -6.37 -4.80
C ALA A 247 -23.80 -7.36 -5.99
N ARG A 248 -24.28 -8.58 -5.74
CA ARG A 248 -24.32 -9.67 -6.75
C ARG A 248 -25.68 -10.33 -6.88
N SER A 249 -26.65 -10.00 -6.02
CA SER A 249 -27.98 -10.66 -5.95
C SER A 249 -27.89 -12.20 -5.86
N ARG A 250 -26.88 -12.71 -5.15
CA ARG A 250 -26.60 -14.12 -4.95
C ARG A 250 -26.30 -14.42 -3.49
N ASP A 251 -26.66 -15.60 -3.04
CA ASP A 251 -26.35 -16.06 -1.70
C ASP A 251 -24.87 -16.44 -1.56
N TRP A 252 -24.37 -16.36 -0.33
CA TRP A 252 -23.02 -16.76 0.01
C TRP A 252 -22.88 -18.28 0.01
N VAL A 253 -21.80 -18.80 -0.57
CA VAL A 253 -21.49 -20.23 -0.55
C VAL A 253 -20.15 -20.47 0.18
N VAL A 254 -19.95 -21.69 0.69
CA VAL A 254 -18.72 -22.04 1.44
C VAL A 254 -17.45 -21.78 0.61
N GLY A 255 -17.50 -22.03 -0.70
CA GLY A 255 -16.38 -21.75 -1.61
C GLY A 255 -15.95 -20.28 -1.65
N ASP A 256 -16.87 -19.32 -1.38
CA ASP A 256 -16.52 -17.91 -1.28
C ASP A 256 -15.68 -17.65 -0.03
N THR A 257 -16.04 -18.28 1.11
CA THR A 257 -15.25 -18.19 2.35
C THR A 257 -13.86 -18.76 2.15
N VAL A 258 -13.76 -19.93 1.51
CA VAL A 258 -12.50 -20.61 1.21
C VAL A 258 -11.58 -19.72 0.36
N ASN A 259 -12.10 -19.16 -0.74
CA ASN A 259 -11.32 -18.24 -1.60
C ASN A 259 -10.90 -16.97 -0.84
N THR A 260 -11.84 -16.37 -0.09
CA THR A 260 -11.56 -15.17 0.69
C THR A 260 -10.47 -15.39 1.75
N SER A 261 -10.42 -16.58 2.35
CA SER A 261 -9.47 -16.91 3.42
C SER A 261 -7.99 -16.79 3.01
N ILE A 262 -7.70 -16.90 1.74
CA ILE A 262 -6.35 -16.75 1.16
C ILE A 262 -6.19 -15.44 0.37
N GLY A 263 -7.13 -14.50 0.53
CA GLY A 263 -7.09 -13.19 -0.12
C GLY A 263 -7.42 -13.22 -1.61
N GLN A 264 -8.26 -14.16 -2.03
CA GLN A 264 -8.73 -14.32 -3.40
C GLN A 264 -10.27 -14.16 -3.46
N GLY A 265 -10.87 -14.32 -4.62
CA GLY A 265 -12.30 -14.17 -4.81
C GLY A 265 -12.72 -12.71 -4.86
N TYR A 266 -13.58 -12.27 -3.94
CA TYR A 266 -14.15 -10.91 -3.97
C TYR A 266 -13.36 -9.89 -3.17
N VAL A 267 -12.43 -10.33 -2.32
CA VAL A 267 -11.67 -9.39 -1.48
C VAL A 267 -10.68 -8.56 -2.31
N LEU A 268 -10.74 -7.24 -2.15
CA LEU A 268 -9.86 -6.29 -2.82
C LEU A 268 -9.33 -5.26 -1.82
N SER A 269 -8.03 -4.98 -1.87
CA SER A 269 -7.37 -4.03 -0.97
C SER A 269 -6.39 -3.15 -1.73
N SER A 270 -6.37 -1.85 -1.40
CA SER A 270 -5.34 -0.95 -1.93
C SER A 270 -3.99 -1.15 -1.22
N PRO A 271 -2.87 -0.78 -1.84
CA PRO A 271 -1.55 -0.78 -1.18
C PRO A 271 -1.54 0.03 0.12
N LEU A 272 -2.25 1.16 0.18
CA LEU A 272 -2.40 1.93 1.42
C LEU A 272 -3.08 1.12 2.52
N GLN A 273 -4.18 0.43 2.21
CA GLN A 273 -4.88 -0.43 3.17
C GLN A 273 -3.98 -1.57 3.68
N LEU A 274 -3.19 -2.17 2.79
CA LEU A 274 -2.23 -3.22 3.18
C LEU A 274 -1.13 -2.67 4.10
N THR A 275 -0.69 -1.42 3.90
CA THR A 275 0.27 -0.77 4.79
C THR A 275 -0.34 -0.50 6.16
N VAL A 276 -1.58 -0.02 6.21
CA VAL A 276 -2.31 0.19 7.47
C VAL A 276 -2.51 -1.14 8.20
N MET A 277 -2.90 -2.19 7.50
CA MET A 277 -3.08 -3.53 8.07
C MET A 277 -1.81 -4.02 8.76
N ILE A 278 -0.66 -3.96 8.08
CA ILE A 278 0.60 -4.44 8.67
C ILE A 278 1.09 -3.55 9.81
N ALA A 279 0.86 -2.23 9.77
CA ALA A 279 1.16 -1.32 10.88
C ALA A 279 0.30 -1.59 12.10
N ARG A 280 -1.00 -1.86 11.92
CA ARG A 280 -1.91 -2.25 13.00
C ARG A 280 -1.52 -3.58 13.63
N ILE A 281 -1.13 -4.57 12.84
CA ILE A 281 -0.59 -5.85 13.35
C ILE A 281 0.71 -5.61 14.11
N ALA A 282 1.60 -4.77 13.61
CA ALA A 282 2.90 -4.46 14.21
C ALA A 282 2.77 -3.79 15.58
N THR A 283 1.85 -2.83 15.74
CA THR A 283 1.75 -2.00 16.94
C THR A 283 0.63 -2.43 17.89
N GLY A 284 -0.44 -3.04 17.38
CA GLY A 284 -1.67 -3.29 18.11
C GLY A 284 -2.50 -2.03 18.35
N ASN A 285 -2.28 -0.98 17.55
CA ASN A 285 -2.96 0.31 17.64
C ASN A 285 -3.82 0.60 16.40
N VAL A 286 -4.84 1.44 16.55
CA VAL A 286 -5.66 1.97 15.47
C VAL A 286 -4.87 3.07 14.74
N ILE A 287 -3.97 2.66 13.85
CA ILE A 287 -3.19 3.61 13.05
C ILE A 287 -4.09 4.15 11.93
N LEU A 288 -4.08 5.47 11.78
CA LEU A 288 -4.75 6.18 10.68
C LEU A 288 -3.67 6.84 9.80
N PRO A 289 -3.68 6.60 8.50
CA PRO A 289 -2.71 7.22 7.60
C PRO A 289 -2.96 8.72 7.49
N ARG A 290 -1.90 9.52 7.40
CA ARG A 290 -1.97 10.98 7.22
C ARG A 290 -0.85 11.49 6.33
N LEU A 291 -1.17 12.49 5.49
CA LEU A 291 -0.21 13.18 4.62
C LEU A 291 0.17 14.56 5.15
N ILE A 292 -0.70 15.19 5.93
CA ILE A 292 -0.46 16.52 6.48
C ILE A 292 0.27 16.39 7.81
N LYS A 293 1.42 17.05 7.91
CA LYS A 293 2.16 17.17 9.17
C LYS A 293 1.70 18.38 9.97
N SER A 294 1.63 19.56 9.31
CA SER A 294 1.14 20.77 9.96
C SER A 294 0.51 21.73 8.97
N ILE A 295 -0.42 22.56 9.46
CA ILE A 295 -1.01 23.71 8.75
C ILE A 295 -0.66 24.95 9.55
N ASN A 296 0.03 25.91 8.94
CA ASN A 296 0.54 27.14 9.60
C ASN A 296 1.36 26.85 10.86
N GLY A 297 2.11 25.74 10.87
CA GLY A 297 2.95 25.34 12.01
C GLY A 297 2.21 24.59 13.12
N VAL A 298 0.89 24.46 13.04
CA VAL A 298 0.10 23.68 14.01
C VAL A 298 0.08 22.22 13.56
N GLU A 299 0.61 21.32 14.40
CA GLU A 299 0.60 19.86 14.15
C GLU A 299 -0.67 19.23 14.75
N ASP A 300 -1.32 18.35 13.98
CA ASP A 300 -2.42 17.49 14.48
C ASP A 300 -1.85 16.11 14.85
N GLY A 301 -1.34 16.01 16.08
CA GLY A 301 -0.75 14.76 16.59
C GLY A 301 -1.71 14.03 17.52
N LYS A 302 -2.52 13.09 16.99
CA LYS A 302 -3.38 12.21 17.79
C LYS A 302 -2.61 10.96 18.22
N VAL A 303 -2.70 10.61 19.51
CA VAL A 303 -2.17 9.33 20.01
C VAL A 303 -3.13 8.22 19.57
N PRO A 304 -2.66 7.20 18.85
CA PRO A 304 -3.52 6.10 18.41
C PRO A 304 -4.10 5.30 19.57
N SER A 305 -5.39 4.98 19.51
CA SER A 305 -6.04 4.07 20.46
C SER A 305 -5.62 2.60 20.21
N LYS A 306 -5.84 1.74 21.21
CA LYS A 306 -5.57 0.30 21.05
C LYS A 306 -6.62 -0.36 20.16
N LEU A 307 -6.18 -1.37 19.38
CA LEU A 307 -7.10 -2.27 18.70
C LEU A 307 -7.87 -3.12 19.71
N ASN A 308 -9.12 -3.39 19.42
CA ASN A 308 -9.92 -4.35 20.17
C ASN A 308 -9.60 -5.79 19.70
N LEU A 309 -8.36 -6.23 19.97
CA LEU A 309 -7.83 -7.56 19.61
C LEU A 309 -6.95 -8.06 20.77
N ASN A 310 -6.91 -9.37 20.95
CA ASN A 310 -6.09 -9.99 21.97
C ASN A 310 -4.59 -9.82 21.66
N LYS A 311 -3.85 -9.23 22.60
CA LYS A 311 -2.40 -8.98 22.48
C LYS A 311 -1.60 -10.26 22.24
N ASN A 312 -1.98 -11.38 22.87
CA ASN A 312 -1.28 -12.65 22.73
C ASN A 312 -1.46 -13.20 21.30
N ASN A 313 -2.67 -13.05 20.73
CA ASN A 313 -2.94 -13.46 19.35
C ASN A 313 -2.11 -12.63 18.36
N LEU A 314 -2.03 -11.31 18.54
CA LEU A 314 -1.15 -10.45 17.74
C LEU A 314 0.33 -10.86 17.85
N ASN A 315 0.79 -11.21 19.06
CA ASN A 315 2.17 -11.67 19.25
C ASN A 315 2.45 -13.00 18.54
N LEU A 316 1.49 -13.93 18.53
CA LEU A 316 1.61 -15.17 17.76
C LEU A 316 1.74 -14.91 16.25
N ILE A 317 0.92 -13.98 15.72
CA ILE A 317 1.02 -13.58 14.31
C ILE A 317 2.39 -12.96 14.02
N ARG A 318 2.86 -12.02 14.84
CA ARG A 318 4.18 -11.37 14.66
C ARG A 318 5.31 -12.40 14.66
N LYS A 319 5.28 -13.37 15.60
CA LYS A 319 6.25 -14.46 15.63
C LYS A 319 6.22 -15.30 14.35
N ALA A 320 5.04 -15.66 13.87
CA ALA A 320 4.92 -16.43 12.65
C ALA A 320 5.39 -15.65 11.41
N LEU A 321 5.11 -14.33 11.36
CA LEU A 321 5.60 -13.45 10.30
C LEU A 321 7.13 -13.27 10.34
N PHE A 322 7.74 -13.29 11.54
CA PHE A 322 9.19 -13.28 11.67
C PHE A 322 9.82 -14.48 10.98
N GLU A 323 9.24 -15.67 11.11
CA GLU A 323 9.75 -16.87 10.44
C GLU A 323 9.60 -16.84 8.91
N VAL A 324 8.63 -16.10 8.35
CA VAL A 324 8.48 -15.93 6.89
C VAL A 324 9.75 -15.37 6.25
N THR A 325 10.41 -14.44 6.93
CA THR A 325 11.59 -13.72 6.41
C THR A 325 12.91 -14.21 7.02
N ASN A 326 12.91 -14.86 8.18
CA ASN A 326 14.12 -15.17 8.93
C ASN A 326 14.40 -16.68 9.11
N ASP A 327 13.42 -17.57 8.92
CA ASP A 327 13.65 -19.03 8.88
C ASP A 327 13.99 -19.47 7.45
N LYS A 328 14.93 -20.42 7.29
CA LYS A 328 15.38 -20.96 5.99
C LYS A 328 14.23 -21.54 5.13
N ARG A 329 13.14 -21.99 5.76
CA ARG A 329 11.94 -22.52 5.10
C ARG A 329 10.92 -21.42 4.80
N GLY A 330 11.17 -20.20 5.24
CA GLY A 330 10.28 -19.07 5.02
C GLY A 330 10.23 -18.64 3.56
N THR A 331 9.04 -18.31 3.08
CA THR A 331 8.83 -17.95 1.68
C THR A 331 9.59 -16.71 1.23
N ALA A 332 10.00 -15.84 2.15
CA ALA A 332 10.77 -14.62 1.85
C ALA A 332 12.17 -14.61 2.48
N TYR A 333 12.73 -15.77 2.82
CA TYR A 333 14.05 -15.89 3.44
C TYR A 333 15.18 -15.24 2.63
N HIS A 334 15.10 -15.26 1.31
CA HIS A 334 16.08 -14.60 0.43
C HIS A 334 16.10 -13.08 0.58
N SER A 335 15.04 -12.49 1.13
CA SER A 335 14.99 -11.06 1.44
C SER A 335 15.28 -10.74 2.90
N ARG A 336 15.90 -11.66 3.66
CA ARG A 336 16.24 -11.45 5.06
C ARG A 336 17.22 -10.30 5.25
N VAL A 337 17.22 -9.74 6.44
CA VAL A 337 18.11 -8.67 6.89
C VAL A 337 18.96 -9.21 8.06
N LEU A 338 20.27 -9.06 7.97
CA LEU A 338 21.20 -9.61 8.98
C LEU A 338 21.36 -8.71 10.20
N ASP A 339 21.23 -7.40 10.06
CA ASP A 339 21.25 -6.47 11.21
C ASP A 339 19.97 -6.62 12.03
N LYS A 340 20.09 -7.12 13.25
CA LYS A 340 18.97 -7.32 14.18
C LYS A 340 18.16 -6.05 14.43
N ARG A 341 18.80 -4.87 14.38
CA ARG A 341 18.16 -3.56 14.61
C ARG A 341 17.25 -3.12 13.45
N SER A 342 17.29 -3.81 12.32
CA SER A 342 16.50 -3.50 11.13
C SER A 342 15.88 -4.74 10.50
N GLN A 343 15.78 -5.86 11.24
CA GLN A 343 15.14 -7.08 10.75
C GLN A 343 13.72 -6.80 10.27
N ILE A 344 13.43 -7.22 9.06
CA ILE A 344 12.11 -7.11 8.46
C ILE A 344 11.26 -8.32 8.80
N ILE A 345 9.98 -8.07 9.01
CA ILE A 345 8.95 -9.06 9.33
C ILE A 345 7.80 -8.84 8.37
N GLY A 346 7.44 -9.84 7.59
CA GLY A 346 6.44 -9.60 6.58
C GLY A 346 5.84 -10.85 5.96
N LYS A 347 5.01 -10.64 4.94
CA LYS A 347 4.31 -11.70 4.22
C LYS A 347 4.31 -11.43 2.73
N SER A 348 4.72 -12.43 1.95
CA SER A 348 4.56 -12.43 0.51
C SER A 348 3.13 -12.77 0.10
N GLY A 349 2.63 -12.14 -0.94
CA GLY A 349 1.39 -12.45 -1.63
C GLY A 349 1.64 -12.65 -3.11
N THR A 350 0.92 -13.58 -3.69
CA THR A 350 0.79 -13.73 -5.14
C THR A 350 -0.70 -13.72 -5.43
N SER A 351 -1.12 -12.77 -6.25
CA SER A 351 -2.53 -12.59 -6.59
C SER A 351 -2.79 -13.10 -7.99
N GLN A 352 -3.59 -14.16 -8.09
CA GLN A 352 -3.94 -14.74 -9.37
C GLN A 352 -4.79 -13.78 -10.20
N VAL A 353 -4.36 -13.53 -11.43
CA VAL A 353 -5.06 -12.69 -12.40
C VAL A 353 -6.00 -13.52 -13.26
N ARG A 354 -5.62 -14.75 -13.59
CA ARG A 354 -6.39 -15.67 -14.42
C ARG A 354 -6.84 -16.92 -13.68
N ASN A 355 -7.89 -17.55 -14.17
CA ASN A 355 -8.30 -18.86 -13.69
C ASN A 355 -7.41 -19.95 -14.31
N ILE A 356 -6.89 -20.85 -13.46
CA ILE A 356 -6.18 -22.06 -13.90
C ILE A 356 -7.24 -23.14 -14.17
N THR A 357 -7.33 -23.59 -15.40
CA THR A 357 -8.30 -24.60 -15.82
C THR A 357 -7.93 -26.00 -15.31
N ALA A 358 -8.89 -26.95 -15.29
CA ALA A 358 -8.63 -28.34 -14.93
C ALA A 358 -7.65 -28.99 -15.92
N VAL A 359 -7.74 -28.64 -17.19
CA VAL A 359 -6.84 -29.14 -18.24
C VAL A 359 -5.40 -28.69 -18.00
N GLU A 360 -5.19 -27.39 -17.71
CA GLU A 360 -3.86 -26.86 -17.37
C GLU A 360 -3.28 -27.52 -16.11
N ARG A 361 -4.12 -27.85 -15.14
CA ARG A 361 -3.65 -28.57 -13.93
C ARG A 361 -3.18 -29.99 -14.25
N THR A 362 -3.75 -30.64 -15.26
CA THR A 362 -3.37 -31.98 -15.69
C THR A 362 -2.11 -31.94 -16.59
N LEU A 363 -2.07 -31.02 -17.55
CA LEU A 363 -0.98 -30.91 -18.53
C LEU A 363 0.25 -30.18 -17.99
N GLY A 364 0.11 -29.40 -16.92
CA GLY A 364 1.12 -28.54 -16.34
C GLY A 364 0.68 -27.06 -16.41
N VAL A 365 0.75 -26.37 -15.26
CA VAL A 365 0.49 -24.94 -15.18
C VAL A 365 1.73 -24.21 -15.68
N LEU A 366 1.57 -23.27 -16.63
CA LEU A 366 2.66 -22.44 -17.13
C LEU A 366 3.23 -21.56 -16.03
N ASP A 367 4.54 -21.40 -16.02
CA ASP A 367 5.21 -20.45 -15.16
C ASP A 367 4.85 -19.00 -15.56
N ASN A 368 4.80 -18.09 -14.59
CA ASN A 368 4.50 -16.68 -14.87
C ASN A 368 5.43 -16.05 -15.93
N LYS A 369 6.70 -16.46 -15.99
CA LYS A 369 7.66 -15.97 -16.98
C LYS A 369 7.29 -16.32 -18.43
N ASP A 370 6.56 -17.43 -18.63
CA ASP A 370 6.16 -17.95 -19.94
C ASP A 370 4.79 -17.42 -20.40
N LEU A 371 4.11 -16.67 -19.52
CA LEU A 371 2.82 -16.02 -19.82
C LEU A 371 3.04 -14.62 -20.41
N PRO A 372 2.10 -14.13 -21.25
CA PRO A 372 1.98 -12.72 -21.58
C PRO A 372 1.94 -11.86 -20.32
N TRP A 373 2.46 -10.63 -20.38
CA TRP A 373 2.60 -9.78 -19.19
C TRP A 373 1.28 -9.58 -18.46
N ASP A 374 0.21 -9.28 -19.17
CA ASP A 374 -1.14 -9.00 -18.63
C ASP A 374 -1.83 -10.23 -18.00
N GLN A 375 -1.33 -11.44 -18.23
CA GLN A 375 -1.83 -12.69 -17.65
C GLN A 375 -1.02 -13.18 -16.45
N ARG A 376 0.12 -12.55 -16.16
CA ARG A 376 0.94 -12.89 -15.00
C ARG A 376 0.27 -12.47 -13.71
N ASP A 377 0.53 -13.20 -12.65
CA ASP A 377 0.03 -12.87 -11.32
C ASP A 377 0.64 -11.56 -10.81
N HIS A 378 -0.09 -10.84 -9.95
CA HIS A 378 0.49 -9.70 -9.24
C HIS A 378 1.38 -10.18 -8.09
N ALA A 379 2.53 -9.54 -7.93
CA ALA A 379 3.45 -9.78 -6.84
C ALA A 379 3.24 -8.77 -5.72
N LEU A 380 3.01 -9.25 -4.49
CA LEU A 380 2.76 -8.40 -3.32
C LEU A 380 3.73 -8.74 -2.20
N PHE A 381 4.13 -7.73 -1.44
CA PHE A 381 4.82 -7.93 -0.17
C PHE A 381 4.42 -6.83 0.81
N VAL A 382 4.12 -7.24 2.04
CA VAL A 382 3.87 -6.31 3.15
C VAL A 382 4.83 -6.63 4.28
N ASN A 383 5.42 -5.61 4.88
CA ASN A 383 6.33 -5.79 6.00
C ASN A 383 6.33 -4.60 6.95
N TYR A 384 6.84 -4.84 8.13
CA TYR A 384 7.24 -3.81 9.07
C TYR A 384 8.66 -4.09 9.59
N ALA A 385 9.31 -3.11 10.15
CA ALA A 385 10.61 -3.23 10.79
C ALA A 385 10.83 -2.06 11.78
N PRO A 386 11.70 -2.26 12.81
CA PRO A 386 12.24 -3.53 13.34
C PRO A 386 11.18 -4.43 13.99
N TYR A 387 11.57 -5.67 14.32
CA TYR A 387 10.67 -6.64 14.96
C TYR A 387 10.22 -6.20 16.36
N ASP A 388 11.16 -5.85 17.22
CA ASP A 388 10.88 -5.54 18.63
C ASP A 388 10.35 -4.12 18.85
N ASP A 389 10.70 -3.18 17.97
CA ASP A 389 10.30 -1.76 18.03
C ASP A 389 9.82 -1.29 16.65
N PRO A 390 8.60 -1.64 16.23
CA PRO A 390 8.08 -1.30 14.90
C PRO A 390 8.10 0.20 14.63
N LYS A 391 8.82 0.62 13.57
CA LYS A 391 8.93 2.02 13.15
C LYS A 391 8.35 2.24 11.77
N ILE A 392 8.65 1.36 10.82
CA ILE A 392 8.31 1.52 9.41
C ILE A 392 7.44 0.36 8.95
N ALA A 393 6.30 0.66 8.34
CA ALA A 393 5.46 -0.27 7.62
C ALA A 393 5.54 0.01 6.11
N VAL A 394 5.63 -1.04 5.31
CA VAL A 394 5.75 -0.95 3.85
C VAL A 394 4.82 -1.95 3.19
N SER A 395 4.16 -1.53 2.14
CA SER A 395 3.54 -2.41 1.14
C SER A 395 4.12 -2.14 -0.24
N VAL A 396 4.38 -3.20 -0.99
CA VAL A 396 4.78 -3.15 -2.40
C VAL A 396 3.86 -4.06 -3.19
N VAL A 397 3.33 -3.53 -4.28
CA VAL A 397 2.57 -4.27 -5.28
C VAL A 397 3.24 -4.06 -6.64
N VAL A 398 3.57 -5.14 -7.32
CA VAL A 398 4.08 -5.13 -8.70
C VAL A 398 3.04 -5.83 -9.56
N GLU A 399 2.35 -5.07 -10.40
CA GLU A 399 1.35 -5.60 -11.32
C GLU A 399 2.02 -6.57 -12.29
N HIS A 400 1.45 -7.77 -12.42
CA HIS A 400 1.94 -8.80 -13.33
C HIS A 400 3.41 -9.20 -13.10
N GLY A 401 3.92 -8.97 -11.87
CA GLY A 401 5.30 -9.26 -11.49
C GLY A 401 5.57 -10.75 -11.18
N GLY A 402 4.53 -11.57 -11.14
CA GLY A 402 4.62 -13.01 -10.90
C GLY A 402 4.67 -13.37 -9.41
N SER A 403 5.83 -13.38 -8.80
CA SER A 403 6.01 -13.89 -7.43
C SER A 403 6.27 -12.81 -6.40
N GLY A 404 5.46 -12.75 -5.36
CA GLY A 404 5.66 -11.81 -4.25
C GLY A 404 6.99 -12.00 -3.51
N SER A 405 7.47 -13.24 -3.37
CA SER A 405 8.71 -13.53 -2.64
C SER A 405 9.98 -13.17 -3.43
N THR A 406 9.97 -13.29 -4.75
CA THR A 406 11.14 -13.05 -5.60
C THR A 406 11.18 -11.66 -6.21
N VAL A 407 10.03 -11.00 -6.37
CA VAL A 407 9.93 -9.66 -6.98
C VAL A 407 9.62 -8.58 -5.96
N ALA A 408 8.49 -8.68 -5.25
CA ALA A 408 8.06 -7.62 -4.34
C ALA A 408 8.86 -7.58 -3.03
N ALA A 409 9.25 -8.73 -2.47
CA ALA A 409 9.96 -8.78 -1.18
C ALA A 409 11.35 -8.11 -1.21
N PRO A 410 12.22 -8.30 -2.23
CA PRO A 410 13.48 -7.57 -2.32
C PRO A 410 13.28 -6.06 -2.44
N ILE A 411 12.27 -5.61 -3.19
CA ILE A 411 11.93 -4.19 -3.35
C ILE A 411 11.52 -3.60 -1.99
N ALA A 412 10.59 -4.26 -1.29
CA ALA A 412 10.11 -3.82 0.00
C ALA A 412 11.22 -3.81 1.07
N ARG A 413 12.12 -4.82 1.09
CA ARG A 413 13.32 -4.85 1.94
C ARG A 413 14.17 -3.60 1.73
N ASP A 414 14.53 -3.32 0.48
CA ASP A 414 15.43 -2.22 0.13
C ASP A 414 14.81 -0.87 0.53
N ILE A 415 13.51 -0.68 0.29
CA ILE A 415 12.75 0.51 0.69
C ILE A 415 12.71 0.65 2.22
N THR A 416 12.42 -0.43 2.93
CA THR A 416 12.36 -0.43 4.40
C THR A 416 13.70 -0.07 5.01
N LEU A 417 14.79 -0.62 4.49
CA LEU A 417 16.15 -0.32 4.96
C LEU A 417 16.52 1.14 4.66
N GLN A 418 16.19 1.65 3.47
CA GLN A 418 16.39 3.07 3.13
C GLN A 418 15.68 4.00 4.12
N ALA A 419 14.44 3.68 4.50
CA ALA A 419 13.67 4.44 5.46
C ALA A 419 14.28 4.41 6.88
N ILE A 420 14.69 3.23 7.36
CA ILE A 420 15.27 3.06 8.69
C ILE A 420 16.63 3.76 8.81
N TYR A 421 17.50 3.61 7.81
CA TYR A 421 18.85 4.21 7.82
C TYR A 421 18.84 5.66 7.35
N ARG A 422 17.69 6.17 6.88
CA ARG A 422 17.56 7.52 6.28
C ARG A 422 18.62 7.81 5.20
N GLY A 423 19.00 6.77 4.47
CA GLY A 423 20.04 6.79 3.45
C GLY A 423 20.47 5.39 3.06
N THR A 424 21.58 5.26 2.36
CA THR A 424 22.09 3.98 1.90
C THR A 424 22.45 3.08 3.09
N PRO A 425 21.77 1.92 3.27
CA PRO A 425 22.10 1.02 4.36
C PRO A 425 23.48 0.37 4.16
N PRO A 426 24.21 0.05 5.26
CA PRO A 426 25.48 -0.67 5.17
C PRO A 426 25.33 -1.99 4.41
N ILE A 427 26.28 -2.30 3.54
CA ILE A 427 26.22 -3.54 2.73
C ILE A 427 26.23 -4.82 3.60
N THR A 428 26.76 -4.73 4.80
CA THR A 428 26.79 -5.83 5.78
C THR A 428 25.40 -6.20 6.30
N THR A 429 24.41 -5.31 6.14
CA THR A 429 23.01 -5.57 6.49
C THR A 429 22.39 -6.67 5.61
N TYR A 430 22.93 -6.86 4.43
CA TYR A 430 22.45 -7.84 3.44
C TYR A 430 23.20 -9.17 3.54
N PRO A 431 22.54 -10.29 3.15
CA PRO A 431 23.19 -11.59 3.01
C PRO A 431 24.44 -11.54 2.15
N VAL A 432 25.47 -12.30 2.51
CA VAL A 432 26.78 -12.27 1.85
C VAL A 432 26.65 -12.53 0.33
N GLU A 433 25.82 -13.50 -0.02
CA GLU A 433 25.53 -13.91 -1.39
C GLU A 433 24.93 -12.80 -2.26
N ASP A 434 24.26 -11.82 -1.65
CA ASP A 434 23.58 -10.73 -2.35
C ASP A 434 24.41 -9.44 -2.46
N ARG A 435 25.49 -9.30 -1.67
CA ARG A 435 26.18 -8.01 -1.48
C ARG A 435 26.70 -7.39 -2.75
N SER A 436 27.34 -8.16 -3.62
CA SER A 436 27.89 -7.65 -4.88
C SER A 436 26.79 -7.11 -5.80
N ARG A 437 25.69 -7.85 -5.93
CA ARG A 437 24.51 -7.44 -6.70
C ARG A 437 23.88 -6.17 -6.14
N ILE A 438 23.69 -6.11 -4.82
CA ILE A 438 23.07 -4.97 -4.15
C ILE A 438 23.96 -3.73 -4.18
N PHE A 439 25.27 -3.89 -4.04
CA PHE A 439 26.22 -2.77 -4.18
C PHE A 439 26.10 -2.10 -5.54
N ASN A 440 26.07 -2.89 -6.62
CA ASN A 440 25.88 -2.37 -7.97
C ASN A 440 24.50 -1.70 -8.12
N GLN A 441 23.44 -2.34 -7.65
CA GLN A 441 22.08 -1.77 -7.63
C GLN A 441 22.02 -0.43 -6.90
N GLN A 442 22.59 -0.32 -5.70
CA GLN A 442 22.59 0.93 -4.93
C GLN A 442 23.36 2.05 -5.66
N ARG A 443 24.49 1.71 -6.32
CA ARG A 443 25.24 2.67 -7.14
C ARG A 443 24.41 3.19 -8.31
N ASP A 444 23.68 2.30 -8.99
CA ASP A 444 22.89 2.68 -10.15
C ASP A 444 21.63 3.46 -9.76
N LEU A 445 20.98 3.10 -8.66
CA LEU A 445 19.86 3.87 -8.09
C LEU A 445 20.25 5.31 -7.74
N LYS A 446 21.46 5.52 -7.20
CA LYS A 446 21.95 6.88 -6.91
C LYS A 446 22.03 7.78 -8.14
N LYS A 447 22.31 7.23 -9.30
CA LYS A 447 22.36 8.00 -10.57
C LYS A 447 20.97 8.45 -11.03
N LEU A 448 19.91 7.70 -10.64
CA LEU A 448 18.53 7.98 -11.01
C LEU A 448 17.83 8.95 -10.02
N MET A 449 18.42 9.16 -8.88
CA MET A 449 17.89 10.11 -7.89
C MET A 449 18.28 11.54 -8.26
N PRO A 450 17.37 12.53 -8.11
CA PRO A 450 17.72 13.94 -8.29
C PRO A 450 18.84 14.32 -7.33
N ILE A 451 19.80 15.12 -7.80
CA ILE A 451 20.85 15.69 -6.96
C ILE A 451 20.12 16.63 -5.97
N THR A 452 20.07 16.26 -4.70
CA THR A 452 19.58 17.14 -3.65
C THR A 452 20.57 18.28 -3.48
N THR A 453 20.33 19.41 -4.15
CA THR A 453 20.93 20.67 -3.77
C THR A 453 20.35 20.98 -2.39
N THR A 454 21.19 20.96 -1.36
CA THR A 454 20.87 21.51 -0.04
C THR A 454 20.31 22.91 -0.28
N PRO A 455 19.11 23.27 0.23
CA PRO A 455 18.65 24.64 0.08
C PRO A 455 19.74 25.55 0.67
N SER A 456 20.33 26.40 -0.16
CA SER A 456 21.16 27.48 0.35
C SER A 456 20.29 28.23 1.35
N LYS A 457 20.82 28.46 2.56
CA LYS A 457 20.15 29.31 3.55
C LYS A 457 19.69 30.56 2.82
N ALA A 458 18.35 30.69 2.68
CA ALA A 458 17.80 31.95 2.21
C ALA A 458 18.33 33.03 3.15
N GLN A 459 19.08 33.92 2.60
CA GLN A 459 19.47 35.15 3.29
C GLN A 459 18.19 35.88 3.67
N THR A 460 18.11 36.20 4.94
CA THR A 460 17.09 36.99 5.63
C THR A 460 16.67 38.24 4.87
#